data_14fc51ff1c1620042467d917371970be
#
_entry.id   14fc51ff1c1620042467d917371970be
#
_cell.length_a   1.000
_cell.length_b   1.000
_cell.length_c   1.000
_cell.angle_alpha   90.00
_cell.angle_beta   90.00
_cell.angle_gamma   90.00
#
_symmetry.space_group_name_H-M   'P 1'
#
loop_
_entity.id
_entity.type
_entity.pdbx_description
1 polymer ?
#
loop_
_entity_poly.entity_id
_entity_poly.type
_entity_poly.pdbx_seq_one_letter_code
_entity_poly.pdbx_strand_id
1 'polypeptide(L)'
;STRKLVHSFQLNFAYNPPKKHKGSCLDGRDITYNIVPDADFKFFITANVKTRALRRYKELKGLKKKISYQEVLKSIKKRDKSDYNRKVSPLKKTKDSVLLNTSKLTKRACFLKIKKIIDRNINI
;
A
#
# COMPACT_ATOMS: atom_id res chain seq x y z
N SER A 1 -14.58 -17.98 8.38
CA SER A 1 -14.39 -17.53 7.01
C SER A 1 -12.93 -17.15 6.75
N THR A 2 -12.53 -17.17 5.51
CA THR A 2 -11.17 -16.78 5.10
C THR A 2 -10.82 -15.35 5.54
N ARG A 3 -11.77 -14.42 5.45
CA ARG A 3 -11.56 -13.02 5.88
C ARG A 3 -11.28 -12.92 7.37
N LYS A 4 -11.98 -13.68 8.20
CA LYS A 4 -11.75 -13.69 9.65
C LYS A 4 -10.37 -14.23 10.00
N LEU A 5 -9.93 -15.28 9.33
CA LEU A 5 -8.59 -15.85 9.53
C LEU A 5 -7.49 -14.86 9.15
N VAL A 6 -7.64 -14.19 8.00
CA VAL A 6 -6.69 -13.19 7.55
C VAL A 6 -6.67 -12.00 8.51
N HIS A 7 -7.83 -11.54 8.96
CA HIS A 7 -7.95 -10.43 9.90
C HIS A 7 -7.22 -10.75 11.23
N SER A 8 -7.46 -11.93 11.79
CA SER A 8 -6.79 -12.38 13.02
C SER A 8 -5.27 -12.46 12.84
N PHE A 9 -4.81 -12.98 11.70
CA PHE A 9 -3.39 -13.05 11.37
C PHE A 9 -2.76 -11.66 11.30
N GLN A 10 -3.44 -10.73 10.62
CA GLN A 10 -2.96 -9.35 10.49
C GLN A 10 -2.85 -8.65 11.84
N LEU A 11 -3.85 -8.80 12.71
CA LEU A 11 -3.83 -8.23 14.05
C LEU A 11 -2.68 -8.80 14.88
N ASN A 12 -2.50 -10.12 14.87
CA ASN A 12 -1.42 -10.75 15.61
C ASN A 12 -0.04 -10.29 15.09
N PHE A 13 0.13 -10.22 13.79
CA PHE A 13 1.37 -9.76 13.19
C PHE A 13 1.67 -8.31 13.55
N ALA A 14 0.65 -7.43 13.52
CA ALA A 14 0.80 -6.01 13.80
C ALA A 14 1.22 -5.73 15.26
N TYR A 15 0.54 -6.38 16.21
CA TYR A 15 0.72 -6.08 17.63
C TYR A 15 1.73 -7.00 18.34
N ASN A 16 2.03 -8.15 17.75
CA ASN A 16 2.95 -9.14 18.34
C ASN A 16 4.02 -9.56 17.33
N PRO A 17 4.88 -8.63 16.86
CA PRO A 17 5.96 -9.00 15.94
C PRO A 17 6.96 -9.93 16.63
N PRO A 18 7.72 -10.76 15.87
CA PRO A 18 8.76 -11.59 16.46
C PRO A 18 9.73 -10.77 17.32
N LYS A 19 10.20 -11.34 18.42
CA LYS A 19 11.03 -10.65 19.44
C LYS A 19 12.25 -9.91 18.89
N LYS A 20 12.82 -10.37 17.80
CA LYS A 20 13.99 -9.72 17.15
C LYS A 20 13.65 -8.43 16.40
N HIS A 21 12.38 -8.11 16.25
CA HIS A 21 11.92 -6.93 15.51
C HIS A 21 11.28 -5.93 16.45
N LYS A 22 11.56 -4.63 16.24
CA LYS A 22 11.05 -3.54 17.08
C LYS A 22 9.65 -3.07 16.69
N GLY A 23 9.12 -3.56 15.59
CA GLY A 23 7.81 -3.17 15.10
C GLY A 23 7.40 -3.96 13.88
N SER A 24 6.30 -3.57 13.29
CA SER A 24 5.74 -4.21 12.11
C SER A 24 5.35 -3.18 11.05
N CYS A 25 5.32 -3.61 9.81
CA CYS A 25 4.86 -2.81 8.68
C CYS A 25 3.84 -3.64 7.90
N LEU A 26 2.66 -3.07 7.68
CA LEU A 26 1.58 -3.73 6.97
C LEU A 26 1.20 -2.96 5.72
N ASP A 27 0.85 -3.71 4.68
CA ASP A 27 0.39 -3.17 3.41
C ASP A 27 -1.00 -3.73 3.09
N GLY A 28 -1.89 -2.88 2.60
CA GLY A 28 -3.24 -3.29 2.24
C GLY A 28 -4.15 -2.09 1.99
N ARG A 29 -5.42 -2.38 1.74
CA ARG A 29 -6.41 -1.36 1.39
C ARG A 29 -7.06 -0.72 2.60
N ASP A 30 -7.24 -1.49 3.68
CA ASP A 30 -8.02 -1.10 4.86
C ASP A 30 -7.22 -1.14 6.17
N ILE A 31 -5.90 -1.31 6.08
CA ILE A 31 -5.03 -1.50 7.24
C ILE A 31 -5.13 -0.32 8.20
N THR A 32 -5.13 0.90 7.69
CA THR A 32 -5.04 2.12 8.51
C THR A 32 -6.30 2.46 9.29
N TYR A 33 -7.45 1.87 8.95
CA TYR A 33 -8.69 2.16 9.66
C TYR A 33 -9.39 0.92 10.24
N ASN A 34 -9.17 -0.26 9.65
CA ASN A 34 -9.86 -1.48 10.07
C ASN A 34 -8.96 -2.42 10.89
N ILE A 35 -7.67 -2.46 10.60
CA ILE A 35 -6.73 -3.39 11.24
C ILE A 35 -5.95 -2.70 12.37
N VAL A 36 -5.26 -1.61 12.07
CA VAL A 36 -4.44 -0.88 13.03
C VAL A 36 -4.76 0.62 13.00
N PRO A 37 -5.96 1.01 13.47
CA PRO A 37 -6.33 2.43 13.48
C PRO A 37 -5.44 3.28 14.41
N ASP A 38 -4.70 2.67 15.31
CA ASP A 38 -3.78 3.30 16.23
C ASP A 38 -2.31 3.19 15.81
N ALA A 39 -2.04 2.85 14.56
CA ALA A 39 -0.67 2.76 14.05
C ALA A 39 0.10 4.08 14.27
N ASP A 40 1.38 3.97 14.62
CA ASP A 40 2.24 5.14 14.84
C ASP A 40 2.42 5.97 13.57
N PHE A 41 2.53 5.30 12.42
CA PHE A 41 2.66 5.94 11.11
C PHE A 41 1.69 5.32 10.13
N LYS A 42 0.96 6.17 9.42
CA LYS A 42 0.03 5.76 8.36
C LYS A 42 0.36 6.51 7.08
N PHE A 43 0.53 5.77 6.00
CA PHE A 43 0.82 6.34 4.68
C PHE A 43 -0.25 5.91 3.70
N PHE A 44 -0.77 6.86 2.96
CA PHE A 44 -1.63 6.60 1.80
C PHE A 44 -0.79 6.84 0.55
N ILE A 45 -0.32 5.76 -0.05
CA ILE A 45 0.60 5.83 -1.19
C ILE A 45 -0.21 5.79 -2.47
N THR A 46 0.03 6.76 -3.35
CA THR A 46 -0.67 6.88 -4.61
C THR A 46 0.29 7.22 -5.76
N ALA A 47 -0.16 6.97 -6.97
CA ALA A 47 0.47 7.41 -8.20
C ALA A 47 -0.62 7.52 -9.26
N ASN A 48 -0.40 8.37 -10.28
CA ASN A 48 -1.39 8.44 -11.35
C ASN A 48 -1.50 7.09 -12.09
N VAL A 49 -2.66 6.84 -12.67
CA VAL A 49 -2.98 5.54 -13.26
C VAL A 49 -2.04 5.15 -14.39
N LYS A 50 -1.61 6.12 -15.19
CA LYS A 50 -0.69 5.87 -16.31
C LYS A 50 0.68 5.42 -15.81
N THR A 51 1.19 6.05 -14.75
CA THR A 51 2.46 5.68 -14.13
C THR A 51 2.39 4.26 -13.55
N ARG A 52 1.32 3.92 -12.84
CA ARG A 52 1.13 2.58 -12.28
C ARG A 52 1.02 1.53 -13.39
N ALA A 53 0.30 1.85 -14.45
CA ALA A 53 0.16 0.95 -15.60
C ALA A 53 1.51 0.70 -16.29
N LEU A 54 2.33 1.74 -16.45
CA LEU A 54 3.66 1.60 -17.04
C LEU A 54 4.58 0.75 -16.15
N ARG A 55 4.56 0.95 -14.85
CA ARG A 55 5.33 0.15 -13.88
C ARG A 55 4.95 -1.33 -13.98
N ARG A 56 3.65 -1.61 -13.98
CA ARG A 56 3.13 -2.97 -14.08
C ARG A 56 3.44 -3.60 -15.43
N TYR A 57 3.32 -2.83 -16.51
CA TYR A 57 3.67 -3.29 -17.85
C TYR A 57 5.14 -3.71 -17.95
N LYS A 58 6.06 -2.89 -17.44
CA LYS A 58 7.48 -3.20 -17.41
C LYS A 58 7.78 -4.46 -16.60
N GLU A 59 7.12 -4.61 -15.47
CA GLU A 59 7.23 -5.80 -14.61
C GLU A 59 6.79 -7.07 -15.36
N LEU A 60 5.63 -7.02 -16.00
CA LEU A 60 5.09 -8.16 -16.75
C LEU A 60 5.95 -8.51 -17.97
N LYS A 61 6.49 -7.50 -18.66
CA LYS A 61 7.45 -7.74 -19.75
C LYS A 61 8.73 -8.40 -19.25
N GLY A 62 9.22 -8.00 -18.09
CA GLY A 62 10.37 -8.64 -17.45
C GLY A 62 10.12 -10.10 -17.13
N LEU A 63 8.87 -10.47 -16.88
CA LEU A 63 8.44 -11.86 -16.66
C LEU A 63 8.11 -12.59 -17.97
N LYS A 64 8.43 -11.99 -19.13
CA LYS A 64 8.18 -12.53 -20.47
C LYS A 64 6.70 -12.82 -20.77
N LYS A 65 5.80 -12.04 -20.17
CA LYS A 65 4.36 -12.15 -20.43
C LYS A 65 3.97 -11.34 -21.66
N LYS A 66 3.13 -11.92 -22.50
CA LYS A 66 2.59 -11.26 -23.70
C LYS A 66 1.36 -10.46 -23.30
N ILE A 67 1.56 -9.18 -22.99
CA ILE A 67 0.47 -8.27 -22.64
C ILE A 67 0.78 -6.88 -23.18
N SER A 68 -0.25 -6.14 -23.61
CA SER A 68 -0.09 -4.77 -24.07
C SER A 68 -0.24 -3.77 -22.91
N TYR A 69 0.37 -2.59 -23.07
CA TYR A 69 0.19 -1.50 -22.12
C TYR A 69 -1.29 -1.12 -21.94
N GLN A 70 -2.06 -1.11 -23.03
CA GLN A 70 -3.49 -0.77 -22.98
C GLN A 70 -4.29 -1.77 -22.17
N GLU A 71 -3.98 -3.06 -22.29
CA GLU A 71 -4.62 -4.09 -21.47
C GLU A 71 -4.30 -3.92 -19.99
N VAL A 72 -3.05 -3.60 -19.65
CA VAL A 72 -2.62 -3.32 -18.27
C VAL A 72 -3.35 -2.10 -17.72
N LEU A 73 -3.39 -1.02 -18.49
CA LEU A 73 -4.08 0.21 -18.10
C LEU A 73 -5.55 -0.02 -17.81
N LYS A 74 -6.24 -0.74 -18.69
CA LYS A 74 -7.66 -1.09 -18.53
C LYS A 74 -7.89 -1.92 -17.26
N SER A 75 -7.04 -2.90 -17.02
CA SER A 75 -7.11 -3.76 -15.84
C SER A 75 -6.94 -2.96 -14.54
N ILE A 76 -5.96 -2.05 -14.51
CA ILE A 76 -5.70 -1.22 -13.33
C ILE A 76 -6.87 -0.26 -13.06
N LYS A 77 -7.42 0.38 -14.09
CA LYS A 77 -8.60 1.26 -13.95
C LYS A 77 -9.79 0.51 -13.37
N LYS A 78 -10.04 -0.71 -13.85
CA LYS A 78 -11.12 -1.56 -13.34
C LYS A 78 -10.91 -1.93 -11.88
N ARG A 79 -9.70 -2.28 -11.50
CA ARG A 79 -9.34 -2.62 -10.11
C ARG A 79 -9.48 -1.42 -9.18
N ASP A 80 -9.03 -0.24 -9.60
CA ASP A 80 -9.17 0.99 -8.82
C ASP A 80 -10.65 1.27 -8.51
N LYS A 81 -11.50 1.20 -9.53
CA LYS A 81 -12.93 1.41 -9.37
C LYS A 81 -13.52 0.41 -8.38
N SER A 82 -13.15 -0.85 -8.48
CA SER A 82 -13.58 -1.90 -7.56
C SER A 82 -13.11 -1.61 -6.13
N ASP A 83 -11.85 -1.24 -5.94
CA ASP A 83 -11.27 -0.98 -4.62
C ASP A 83 -11.94 0.18 -3.90
N TYR A 84 -12.24 1.27 -4.61
CA TYR A 84 -12.90 2.44 -4.01
C TYR A 84 -14.39 2.20 -3.74
N ASN A 85 -15.05 1.38 -4.56
CA ASN A 85 -16.50 1.16 -4.47
C ASN A 85 -16.88 -0.10 -3.68
N ARG A 86 -15.94 -0.79 -3.09
CA ARG A 86 -16.24 -1.97 -2.27
C ARG A 86 -17.11 -1.61 -1.08
N LYS A 87 -18.13 -2.44 -0.81
CA LYS A 87 -19.01 -2.27 0.36
C LYS A 87 -18.28 -2.62 1.66
N VAL A 88 -17.35 -3.57 1.60
CA VAL A 88 -16.59 -4.05 2.77
C VAL A 88 -15.11 -3.70 2.55
N SER A 89 -14.54 -3.00 3.52
CA SER A 89 -13.12 -2.65 3.54
C SER A 89 -12.63 -1.95 2.26
N PRO A 90 -13.30 -0.86 1.81
CA PRO A 90 -12.85 -0.14 0.62
C PRO A 90 -11.49 0.52 0.84
N LEU A 91 -10.80 0.82 -0.28
CA LEU A 91 -9.59 1.64 -0.23
C LEU A 91 -9.99 3.08 0.08
N LYS A 92 -9.52 3.62 1.20
CA LYS A 92 -9.74 5.02 1.56
C LYS A 92 -8.60 5.59 2.37
N LYS A 93 -8.39 6.90 2.23
CA LYS A 93 -7.40 7.65 3.01
C LYS A 93 -8.02 8.09 4.33
N THR A 94 -7.35 7.84 5.45
CA THR A 94 -7.76 8.38 6.74
C THR A 94 -7.22 9.80 6.94
N LYS A 95 -7.81 10.56 7.88
CA LYS A 95 -7.39 11.94 8.15
C LYS A 95 -5.94 12.03 8.65
N ASP A 96 -5.51 11.04 9.42
CA ASP A 96 -4.18 10.99 10.02
C ASP A 96 -3.13 10.31 9.14
N SER A 97 -3.48 9.91 7.92
CA SER A 97 -2.56 9.34 6.96
C SER A 97 -1.81 10.41 6.19
N VAL A 98 -0.51 10.17 5.97
CA VAL A 98 0.30 11.02 5.11
C VAL A 98 0.08 10.61 3.66
N LEU A 99 -0.37 11.54 2.82
CA LEU A 99 -0.51 11.30 1.39
C LEU A 99 0.85 11.38 0.71
N LEU A 100 1.24 10.33 0.03
CA LEU A 100 2.50 10.25 -0.70
C LEU A 100 2.22 9.92 -2.16
N ASN A 101 2.35 10.93 -3.03
CA ASN A 101 2.21 10.72 -4.47
C ASN A 101 3.57 10.34 -5.07
N THR A 102 3.67 9.13 -5.58
CA THR A 102 4.91 8.55 -6.11
C THR A 102 5.02 8.63 -7.62
N SER A 103 4.14 9.37 -8.30
CA SER A 103 4.10 9.44 -9.77
C SER A 103 5.44 9.84 -10.39
N LYS A 104 6.16 10.74 -9.73
CA LYS A 104 7.46 11.26 -10.22
C LYS A 104 8.65 10.77 -9.37
N LEU A 105 8.45 9.77 -8.52
CA LEU A 105 9.49 9.28 -7.61
C LEU A 105 10.03 7.92 -8.06
N THR A 106 11.34 7.75 -7.93
CA THR A 106 11.98 6.43 -8.00
C THR A 106 11.69 5.66 -6.71
N LYS A 107 11.92 4.35 -6.72
CA LYS A 107 11.79 3.53 -5.50
C LYS A 107 12.67 4.07 -4.37
N ARG A 108 13.92 4.46 -4.70
CA ARG A 108 14.86 5.02 -3.71
C ARG A 108 14.37 6.36 -3.16
N ALA A 109 13.90 7.25 -4.02
CA ALA A 109 13.38 8.55 -3.60
C ALA A 109 12.15 8.40 -2.70
N CYS A 110 11.27 7.48 -3.03
CA CYS A 110 10.10 7.15 -2.21
C CYS A 110 10.52 6.64 -0.83
N PHE A 111 11.45 5.68 -0.79
CA PHE A 111 11.99 5.13 0.46
C PHE A 111 12.60 6.23 1.34
N LEU A 112 13.43 7.10 0.76
CA LEU A 112 14.08 8.18 1.51
C LEU A 112 13.06 9.17 2.07
N LYS A 113 11.99 9.46 1.33
CA LYS A 113 10.93 10.34 1.79
C LYS A 113 10.19 9.77 3.00
N ILE A 114 9.83 8.49 2.95
CA ILE A 114 9.18 7.79 4.05
C ILE A 114 10.12 7.72 5.26
N LYS A 115 11.37 7.35 5.05
CA LYS A 115 12.39 7.27 6.10
C LYS A 115 12.55 8.61 6.81
N LYS A 116 12.60 9.71 6.07
CA LYS A 116 12.74 11.06 6.62
C LYS A 116 11.57 11.43 7.52
N ILE A 117 10.34 11.09 7.10
CA ILE A 117 9.13 11.34 7.89
C ILE A 117 9.18 10.55 9.20
N ILE A 118 9.54 9.28 9.13
CA ILE A 118 9.64 8.41 10.31
C ILE A 118 10.73 8.92 11.26
N ASP A 119 11.92 9.19 10.76
CA ASP A 119 13.06 9.62 11.57
C ASP A 119 12.81 10.96 12.29
N ARG A 120 12.06 11.87 11.67
CA ARG A 120 11.70 13.16 12.28
C ARG A 120 10.76 13.02 13.47
N ASN A 121 9.95 11.97 13.49
CA ASN A 121 8.91 11.78 14.49
C ASN A 121 9.28 10.73 15.54
N ILE A 122 10.41 10.06 15.37
CA ILE A 122 10.97 9.17 16.38
C ILE A 122 12.08 9.96 17.09
N ASN A 123 11.84 10.31 18.32
CA ASN A 123 12.87 10.90 19.19
C ASN A 123 13.80 9.78 19.65
N ILE A 124 14.90 9.67 18.98
CA ILE A 124 15.94 8.72 19.37
C ILE A 124 17.03 9.48 20.12
#